data_270cc4494f058719bcd35c939299a549
#
_entry.id   270cc4494f058719bcd35c939299a549
#
_cell.length_a   1.000
_cell.length_b   1.000
_cell.length_c   1.000
_cell.angle_alpha   90.00
_cell.angle_beta   90.00
_cell.angle_gamma   90.00
#
_symmetry.space_group_name_H-M   'P 1'
#
loop_
_entity.id
_entity.type
_entity.pdbx_description
1 polymer ?
#
loop_
_entity_poly.entity_id
_entity_poly.type
_entity_poly.pdbx_seq_one_letter_code
_entity_poly.pdbx_strand_id
1 'polypeptide(L)'
;MATIPEFKYAPMFQTGKDETEYYLLTKEGVSVAEFNGKEVLMVSKEALTTLTQQAFYDVSFHMRRAHNAQVAKILNDPESSDNDKYVALAMLRNAEVASKGQLPICQDTGTAIIHGEKGQRVWTDFCDEEALSRGVYNVYTQENLRYSQNAPLTMYDEVNTRCNLPAQIDIEACEGDEYKFLFIAKGGGSANKTYLYQETKALLNPEKLIPFCVEKIKSLGTAACPPYHIAFVVGGTSVERNLLTVKLASTHFYDNLPTTGDETGRAFRDVELEKILTEEAHNIGLGAQFGGKYICHDIRVVRLPRHGGSCPVGMGVSCSADRNIKAKINKEGLWIEKMDDKPYELIPEELRQAGEGDAIQINLDQPIADVCKELSKYPVATRVSLNGTIIVARDIAHAKLYERLTSGAGLPDYFKNHPVYYAGPAKTPAGMPCGSMGPTTAQRMDPYVDPFQAAGGSMIMIAKGNRSQQVTDACQKHGGFYLGSIGGPAALLAQENIKSIECVEYPELGMEAVWKIRVENFPAFILVDDKGNDFFKQLKPRCACK
;
A
#
# COMPACT_ATOMS: atom_id res chain seq x y z
N MET A 1 -37.16 -25.51 -32.18
CA MET A 1 -36.58 -24.15 -32.11
C MET A 1 -36.38 -23.86 -30.64
N ALA A 2 -35.19 -23.40 -30.23
CA ALA A 2 -35.00 -22.97 -28.87
C ALA A 2 -35.87 -21.73 -28.61
N THR A 3 -36.69 -21.75 -27.57
CA THR A 3 -37.49 -20.59 -27.16
C THR A 3 -36.57 -19.45 -26.79
N ILE A 4 -36.71 -18.29 -27.44
CA ILE A 4 -35.99 -17.07 -27.07
C ILE A 4 -36.44 -16.69 -25.64
N PRO A 5 -35.52 -16.56 -24.69
CA PRO A 5 -35.89 -16.17 -23.33
C PRO A 5 -36.48 -14.75 -23.31
N GLU A 6 -37.44 -14.52 -22.42
CA GLU A 6 -38.00 -13.18 -22.19
C GLU A 6 -36.90 -12.22 -21.70
N PHE A 7 -36.89 -10.99 -22.22
CA PHE A 7 -35.95 -9.97 -21.74
C PHE A 7 -36.24 -9.62 -20.29
N LYS A 8 -35.23 -9.88 -19.43
CA LYS A 8 -35.22 -9.45 -18.03
C LYS A 8 -33.91 -8.74 -17.72
N TYR A 9 -33.98 -7.46 -17.40
CA TYR A 9 -32.80 -6.73 -16.99
C TYR A 9 -32.52 -6.98 -15.50
N ALA A 10 -31.25 -7.28 -15.19
CA ALA A 10 -30.73 -7.29 -13.83
C ALA A 10 -29.33 -6.64 -13.83
N PRO A 11 -29.05 -5.70 -12.93
CA PRO A 11 -27.71 -5.14 -12.81
C PRO A 11 -26.71 -6.23 -12.38
N MET A 12 -25.49 -6.18 -12.93
CA MET A 12 -24.44 -7.15 -12.56
C MET A 12 -24.09 -7.04 -11.08
N PHE A 13 -23.94 -5.82 -10.56
CA PHE A 13 -23.61 -5.57 -9.17
C PHE A 13 -24.87 -5.18 -8.39
N GLN A 14 -25.44 -6.15 -7.70
CA GLN A 14 -26.61 -5.97 -6.83
C GLN A 14 -26.13 -5.80 -5.40
N THR A 15 -25.61 -4.63 -5.07
CA THR A 15 -25.15 -4.32 -3.71
C THR A 15 -26.32 -4.16 -2.74
N GLY A 16 -26.17 -4.69 -1.55
CA GLY A 16 -27.10 -4.48 -0.44
C GLY A 16 -27.04 -3.07 0.14
N LYS A 17 -27.71 -2.87 1.28
CA LYS A 17 -27.70 -1.58 1.97
C LYS A 17 -26.29 -1.18 2.38
N ASP A 18 -25.94 0.09 2.13
CA ASP A 18 -24.71 0.68 2.66
C ASP A 18 -24.87 0.98 4.16
N GLU A 19 -24.08 0.32 4.99
CA GLU A 19 -24.06 0.48 6.46
C GLU A 19 -22.93 1.39 6.95
N THR A 20 -22.25 2.08 6.02
CA THR A 20 -21.15 3.00 6.35
C THR A 20 -21.65 4.15 7.23
N GLU A 21 -20.93 4.42 8.32
CA GLU A 21 -21.19 5.60 9.16
C GLU A 21 -20.59 6.83 8.48
N TYR A 22 -21.43 7.83 8.21
CA TYR A 22 -21.05 9.09 7.60
C TYR A 22 -21.20 10.25 8.57
N TYR A 23 -20.38 11.27 8.41
CA TYR A 23 -20.61 12.58 9.01
C TYR A 23 -20.91 13.63 7.92
N LEU A 24 -21.70 14.65 8.27
CA LEU A 24 -22.00 15.76 7.38
C LEU A 24 -20.80 16.71 7.35
N LEU A 25 -20.16 16.84 6.17
CA LEU A 25 -19.08 17.79 5.98
C LEU A 25 -19.62 19.22 5.87
N THR A 26 -20.56 19.46 4.97
CA THR A 26 -21.21 20.75 4.77
C THR A 26 -22.51 20.59 3.98
N LYS A 27 -23.39 21.59 4.11
CA LYS A 27 -24.58 21.73 3.25
C LYS A 27 -24.37 22.70 2.08
N GLU A 28 -23.24 23.37 2.05
CA GLU A 28 -22.94 24.34 1.00
C GLU A 28 -22.70 23.69 -0.35
N GLY A 29 -23.09 24.37 -1.42
CA GLY A 29 -22.89 23.92 -2.78
C GLY A 29 -23.87 22.85 -3.27
N VAL A 30 -24.95 22.60 -2.50
CA VAL A 30 -26.01 21.64 -2.86
C VAL A 30 -27.35 22.37 -2.84
N SER A 31 -28.15 22.13 -3.86
CA SER A 31 -29.55 22.60 -3.93
C SER A 31 -30.41 21.63 -4.73
N VAL A 32 -31.71 21.81 -4.68
CA VAL A 32 -32.68 20.98 -5.41
C VAL A 32 -33.45 21.87 -6.37
N ALA A 33 -33.52 21.45 -7.64
CA ALA A 33 -34.37 22.05 -8.66
C ALA A 33 -35.44 21.03 -9.08
N GLU A 34 -36.55 21.51 -9.63
CA GLU A 34 -37.56 20.64 -10.21
C GLU A 34 -37.47 20.67 -11.75
N PHE A 35 -37.42 19.47 -12.36
CA PHE A 35 -37.47 19.31 -13.78
C PHE A 35 -38.45 18.21 -14.17
N ASN A 36 -39.47 18.56 -14.95
CA ASN A 36 -40.54 17.66 -15.36
C ASN A 36 -41.21 16.90 -14.20
N GLY A 37 -41.48 17.60 -13.09
CA GLY A 37 -42.13 17.03 -11.89
C GLY A 37 -41.22 16.07 -11.09
N LYS A 38 -39.91 16.11 -11.32
CA LYS A 38 -38.94 15.33 -10.55
C LYS A 38 -37.90 16.25 -9.92
N GLU A 39 -37.52 15.95 -8.66
CA GLU A 39 -36.37 16.62 -8.01
C GLU A 39 -35.08 16.25 -8.72
N VAL A 40 -34.26 17.25 -8.97
CA VAL A 40 -32.90 17.13 -9.54
C VAL A 40 -31.95 17.75 -8.52
N LEU A 41 -30.94 17.00 -8.12
CA LEU A 41 -29.89 17.44 -7.23
C LEU A 41 -28.91 18.31 -8.02
N MET A 42 -28.76 19.57 -7.62
CA MET A 42 -27.80 20.51 -8.19
C MET A 42 -26.55 20.53 -7.31
N VAL A 43 -25.38 20.25 -7.90
CA VAL A 43 -24.10 20.22 -7.19
C VAL A 43 -23.17 21.24 -7.79
N SER A 44 -22.58 22.11 -6.97
CA SER A 44 -21.63 23.13 -7.43
C SER A 44 -20.21 22.56 -7.63
N LYS A 45 -19.39 23.26 -8.40
CA LYS A 45 -17.98 22.93 -8.62
C LYS A 45 -17.19 22.90 -7.31
N GLU A 46 -17.46 23.86 -6.44
CA GLU A 46 -16.82 24.00 -5.14
C GLU A 46 -17.17 22.82 -4.23
N ALA A 47 -18.41 22.30 -4.30
CA ALA A 47 -18.82 21.12 -3.53
C ALA A 47 -17.99 19.89 -3.87
N LEU A 48 -17.81 19.58 -5.18
CA LEU A 48 -16.96 18.45 -5.60
C LEU A 48 -15.50 18.65 -5.20
N THR A 49 -14.99 19.88 -5.35
CA THR A 49 -13.61 20.22 -4.96
C THR A 49 -13.39 20.04 -3.47
N THR A 50 -14.30 20.54 -2.63
CA THR A 50 -14.23 20.46 -1.16
C THR A 50 -14.32 19.01 -0.70
N LEU A 51 -15.28 18.25 -1.24
CA LEU A 51 -15.44 16.84 -0.91
C LEU A 51 -14.17 16.04 -1.21
N THR A 52 -13.60 16.24 -2.38
CA THR A 52 -12.39 15.54 -2.82
C THR A 52 -11.17 15.90 -1.98
N GLN A 53 -11.00 17.19 -1.68
CA GLN A 53 -9.90 17.68 -0.85
C GLN A 53 -9.97 17.06 0.54
N GLN A 54 -11.15 17.06 1.18
CA GLN A 54 -11.33 16.48 2.50
C GLN A 54 -11.15 14.96 2.49
N ALA A 55 -11.70 14.26 1.49
CA ALA A 55 -11.56 12.81 1.40
C ALA A 55 -10.09 12.37 1.28
N PHE A 56 -9.28 13.04 0.45
CA PHE A 56 -7.86 12.72 0.34
C PHE A 56 -7.04 13.20 1.54
N TYR A 57 -7.48 14.24 2.25
CA TYR A 57 -6.91 14.58 3.55
C TYR A 57 -7.15 13.43 4.55
N ASP A 58 -8.39 13.01 4.71
CA ASP A 58 -8.76 11.98 5.68
C ASP A 58 -8.00 10.67 5.44
N VAL A 59 -7.94 10.15 4.20
CA VAL A 59 -7.20 8.90 3.91
C VAL A 59 -5.69 9.04 4.00
N SER A 60 -5.15 10.24 3.99
CA SER A 60 -3.71 10.45 4.16
C SER A 60 -3.28 10.34 5.62
N PHE A 61 -4.19 10.62 6.56
CA PHE A 61 -3.90 10.71 7.99
C PHE A 61 -4.69 9.72 8.85
N HIS A 62 -5.78 9.16 8.35
CA HIS A 62 -6.65 8.24 9.08
C HIS A 62 -6.92 6.96 8.29
N MET A 63 -7.22 5.88 8.99
CA MET A 63 -7.68 4.62 8.41
C MET A 63 -9.05 4.25 9.00
N ARG A 64 -9.74 3.30 8.40
CA ARG A 64 -10.98 2.76 8.94
C ARG A 64 -10.75 2.10 10.29
N ARG A 65 -11.66 2.30 11.24
CA ARG A 65 -11.59 1.59 12.53
C ARG A 65 -11.62 0.08 12.37
N ALA A 66 -12.35 -0.42 11.39
CA ALA A 66 -12.38 -1.86 11.10
C ALA A 66 -11.00 -2.40 10.70
N HIS A 67 -10.23 -1.68 9.89
CA HIS A 67 -8.86 -2.03 9.54
C HIS A 67 -7.95 -2.02 10.78
N ASN A 68 -7.95 -0.94 11.55
CA ASN A 68 -7.14 -0.84 12.77
C ASN A 68 -7.51 -1.93 13.79
N ALA A 69 -8.78 -2.31 13.89
CA ALA A 69 -9.22 -3.42 14.75
C ALA A 69 -8.69 -4.79 14.27
N GLN A 70 -8.57 -5.02 12.95
CA GLN A 70 -7.92 -6.22 12.42
C GLN A 70 -6.43 -6.25 12.74
N VAL A 71 -5.74 -5.11 12.67
CA VAL A 71 -4.34 -5.00 13.10
C VAL A 71 -4.21 -5.29 14.60
N ALA A 72 -5.09 -4.72 15.43
CA ALA A 72 -5.10 -4.96 16.88
C ALA A 72 -5.37 -6.42 17.24
N LYS A 73 -6.18 -7.13 16.46
CA LYS A 73 -6.45 -8.57 16.65
C LYS A 73 -5.17 -9.39 16.61
N ILE A 74 -4.18 -9.00 15.81
CA ILE A 74 -2.87 -9.68 15.72
C ILE A 74 -2.16 -9.69 17.07
N LEU A 75 -2.27 -8.61 17.85
CA LEU A 75 -1.64 -8.49 19.17
C LEU A 75 -2.19 -9.51 20.19
N ASN A 76 -3.47 -9.84 20.06
CA ASN A 76 -4.19 -10.70 20.98
C ASN A 76 -4.28 -12.17 20.52
N ASP A 77 -3.83 -12.49 19.29
CA ASP A 77 -3.86 -13.85 18.78
C ASP A 77 -2.67 -14.65 19.35
N PRO A 78 -2.93 -15.76 20.10
CA PRO A 78 -1.86 -16.59 20.64
C PRO A 78 -1.02 -17.30 19.55
N GLU A 79 -1.54 -17.43 18.32
CA GLU A 79 -0.83 -18.01 17.19
C GLU A 79 0.02 -16.99 16.43
N SER A 80 -0.07 -15.69 16.75
CA SER A 80 0.79 -14.67 16.16
C SER A 80 2.23 -14.88 16.60
N SER A 81 3.17 -14.78 15.65
CA SER A 81 4.59 -14.70 15.98
C SER A 81 4.92 -13.37 16.69
N ASP A 82 6.05 -13.35 17.41
CA ASP A 82 6.54 -12.10 18.02
C ASP A 82 6.78 -11.01 16.95
N ASN A 83 7.21 -11.42 15.75
CA ASN A 83 7.39 -10.51 14.63
C ASN A 83 6.04 -9.98 14.10
N ASP A 84 4.99 -10.84 13.99
CA ASP A 84 3.65 -10.37 13.64
C ASP A 84 3.16 -9.30 14.63
N LYS A 85 3.30 -9.57 15.94
CA LYS A 85 2.88 -8.64 17.00
C LYS A 85 3.69 -7.34 16.97
N TYR A 86 5.00 -7.43 16.76
CA TYR A 86 5.87 -6.26 16.68
C TYR A 86 5.48 -5.34 15.52
N VAL A 87 5.25 -5.92 14.33
CA VAL A 87 4.82 -5.16 13.16
C VAL A 87 3.42 -4.56 13.38
N ALA A 88 2.48 -5.33 13.95
CA ALA A 88 1.12 -4.84 14.23
C ALA A 88 1.13 -3.66 15.23
N LEU A 89 1.94 -3.74 16.29
CA LEU A 89 2.09 -2.64 17.25
C LEU A 89 2.66 -1.39 16.59
N ALA A 90 3.69 -1.54 15.75
CA ALA A 90 4.27 -0.43 15.01
C ALA A 90 3.24 0.23 14.06
N MET A 91 2.37 -0.55 13.43
CA MET A 91 1.30 -0.04 12.57
C MET A 91 0.25 0.76 13.35
N LEU A 92 -0.19 0.29 14.51
CA LEU A 92 -1.16 1.03 15.35
C LEU A 92 -0.56 2.31 15.91
N ARG A 93 0.70 2.28 16.37
CA ARG A 93 1.43 3.49 16.80
C ARG A 93 1.59 4.48 15.63
N ASN A 94 1.87 3.98 14.43
CA ASN A 94 1.93 4.82 13.24
C ASN A 94 0.59 5.48 12.92
N ALA A 95 -0.51 4.76 13.06
CA ALA A 95 -1.86 5.33 12.88
C ALA A 95 -2.13 6.44 13.91
N GLU A 96 -1.70 6.27 15.17
CA GLU A 96 -1.79 7.29 16.21
C GLU A 96 -0.96 8.54 15.85
N VAL A 97 0.29 8.36 15.40
CA VAL A 97 1.13 9.48 14.98
C VAL A 97 0.50 10.23 13.81
N ALA A 98 0.01 9.50 12.81
CA ALA A 98 -0.58 10.08 11.62
C ALA A 98 -1.89 10.81 11.90
N SER A 99 -2.73 10.32 12.83
CA SER A 99 -4.03 10.93 13.17
C SER A 99 -3.92 12.36 13.71
N LYS A 100 -2.71 12.83 14.04
CA LYS A 100 -2.42 14.23 14.41
C LYS A 100 -2.39 15.18 13.20
N GLY A 101 -2.54 14.68 11.97
CA GLY A 101 -2.68 15.47 10.74
C GLY A 101 -1.40 16.17 10.24
N GLN A 102 -0.22 15.75 10.70
CA GLN A 102 1.06 16.36 10.32
C GLN A 102 1.91 15.46 9.43
N LEU A 103 2.06 14.21 9.82
CA LEU A 103 2.82 13.18 9.11
C LEU A 103 1.85 12.20 8.46
N PRO A 104 1.81 12.07 7.13
CA PRO A 104 0.93 11.10 6.49
C PRO A 104 1.30 9.67 6.89
N ILE A 105 0.30 8.78 6.94
CA ILE A 105 0.43 7.37 7.35
C ILE A 105 1.61 6.68 6.64
N CYS A 106 1.79 6.95 5.34
CA CYS A 106 2.81 6.33 4.50
C CYS A 106 3.58 7.40 3.74
N GLN A 107 4.89 7.20 3.50
CA GLN A 107 5.68 8.09 2.66
C GLN A 107 5.22 8.08 1.20
N ASP A 108 4.68 6.96 0.73
CA ASP A 108 4.04 6.88 -0.58
C ASP A 108 2.58 7.30 -0.44
N THR A 109 2.29 8.57 -0.64
CA THR A 109 0.95 9.11 -0.48
C THR A 109 0.01 8.77 -1.65
N GLY A 110 0.53 8.02 -2.63
CA GLY A 110 -0.22 7.26 -3.62
C GLY A 110 -0.65 8.06 -4.85
N THR A 111 -1.18 7.31 -5.80
CA THR A 111 -1.99 7.85 -6.90
C THR A 111 -3.40 8.09 -6.38
N ALA A 112 -3.97 9.26 -6.65
CA ALA A 112 -5.36 9.56 -6.36
C ALA A 112 -6.25 8.83 -7.38
N ILE A 113 -7.16 7.98 -6.89
CA ILE A 113 -8.14 7.25 -7.70
C ILE A 113 -9.52 7.57 -7.15
N ILE A 114 -10.44 7.92 -8.03
CA ILE A 114 -11.83 8.27 -7.70
C ILE A 114 -12.75 7.41 -8.53
N HIS A 115 -13.58 6.61 -7.88
CA HIS A 115 -14.68 5.91 -8.49
C HIS A 115 -15.97 6.59 -8.07
N GLY A 116 -16.74 7.09 -9.05
CA GLY A 116 -17.98 7.82 -8.83
C GLY A 116 -19.18 7.11 -9.43
N GLU A 117 -20.30 7.06 -8.70
CA GLU A 117 -21.62 6.62 -9.17
C GLU A 117 -22.54 7.84 -9.20
N LYS A 118 -22.75 8.42 -10.39
CA LYS A 118 -23.56 9.62 -10.59
C LYS A 118 -25.01 9.26 -10.92
N GLY A 119 -25.91 9.58 -10.00
CA GLY A 119 -27.34 9.40 -10.22
C GLY A 119 -27.82 10.21 -11.41
N GLN A 120 -28.74 9.65 -12.20
CA GLN A 120 -29.30 10.31 -13.41
C GLN A 120 -30.05 11.61 -13.13
N ARG A 121 -30.36 11.92 -11.86
CA ARG A 121 -30.95 13.18 -11.43
C ARG A 121 -29.97 14.04 -10.63
N VAL A 122 -28.66 13.89 -10.88
CA VAL A 122 -27.62 14.77 -10.37
C VAL A 122 -27.13 15.66 -11.50
N TRP A 123 -27.26 16.95 -11.32
CA TRP A 123 -26.85 17.95 -12.30
C TRP A 123 -25.58 18.69 -11.86
N THR A 124 -24.60 18.73 -12.72
CA THR A 124 -23.41 19.56 -12.67
C THR A 124 -23.32 20.30 -14.01
N ASP A 125 -23.12 21.61 -14.00
CA ASP A 125 -23.02 22.44 -15.21
C ASP A 125 -21.56 22.75 -15.61
N PHE A 126 -20.64 21.92 -15.12
CA PHE A 126 -19.19 22.04 -15.30
C PHE A 126 -18.57 20.65 -15.51
N CYS A 127 -17.27 20.60 -15.74
CA CYS A 127 -16.51 19.34 -15.85
C CYS A 127 -16.25 18.74 -14.46
N ASP A 128 -16.89 17.63 -14.15
CA ASP A 128 -16.73 16.93 -12.87
C ASP A 128 -15.27 16.51 -12.63
N GLU A 129 -14.58 16.00 -13.69
CA GLU A 129 -13.19 15.59 -13.61
C GLU A 129 -12.26 16.77 -13.23
N GLU A 130 -12.50 17.96 -13.78
CA GLU A 130 -11.74 19.17 -13.42
C GLU A 130 -11.94 19.54 -11.95
N ALA A 131 -13.18 19.50 -11.46
CA ALA A 131 -13.50 19.83 -10.07
C ALA A 131 -12.88 18.85 -9.07
N LEU A 132 -12.98 17.55 -9.36
CA LEU A 132 -12.35 16.48 -8.56
C LEU A 132 -10.82 16.60 -8.60
N SER A 133 -10.22 16.82 -9.77
CA SER A 133 -8.78 17.05 -9.92
C SER A 133 -8.31 18.29 -9.14
N ARG A 134 -9.12 19.34 -9.07
CA ARG A 134 -8.81 20.53 -8.26
C ARG A 134 -8.70 20.19 -6.77
N GLY A 135 -9.58 19.35 -6.25
CA GLY A 135 -9.52 18.86 -4.86
C GLY A 135 -8.24 18.06 -4.60
N VAL A 136 -7.85 17.17 -5.53
CA VAL A 136 -6.58 16.42 -5.47
C VAL A 136 -5.40 17.39 -5.47
N TYR A 137 -5.36 18.33 -6.41
CA TYR A 137 -4.31 19.36 -6.48
C TYR A 137 -4.16 20.09 -5.15
N ASN A 138 -5.27 20.58 -4.60
CA ASN A 138 -5.27 21.35 -3.37
C ASN A 138 -4.62 20.58 -2.22
N VAL A 139 -5.10 19.37 -1.93
CA VAL A 139 -4.58 18.58 -0.80
C VAL A 139 -3.11 18.19 -0.98
N TYR A 140 -2.71 17.75 -2.17
CA TYR A 140 -1.32 17.35 -2.40
C TYR A 140 -0.34 18.53 -2.39
N THR A 141 -0.78 19.73 -2.71
CA THR A 141 0.08 20.93 -2.68
C THR A 141 0.10 21.65 -1.34
N GLN A 142 -1.01 21.61 -0.60
CA GLN A 142 -1.16 22.29 0.70
C GLN A 142 -0.66 21.46 1.88
N GLU A 143 -0.85 20.13 1.81
CA GLU A 143 -0.46 19.23 2.87
C GLU A 143 0.96 18.66 2.69
N ASN A 144 1.48 17.99 3.73
CA ASN A 144 2.81 17.37 3.73
C ASN A 144 2.85 16.04 2.96
N LEU A 145 2.20 15.99 1.80
CA LEU A 145 2.11 14.82 0.95
C LEU A 145 3.23 14.80 -0.11
N ARG A 146 3.58 13.62 -0.57
CA ARG A 146 4.60 13.40 -1.59
C ARG A 146 3.98 13.40 -2.99
N TYR A 147 4.63 14.05 -3.96
CA TYR A 147 4.25 13.95 -5.36
C TYR A 147 4.82 12.66 -5.95
N SER A 148 3.95 11.77 -6.41
CA SER A 148 4.34 10.45 -6.92
C SER A 148 4.00 10.23 -8.40
N GLN A 149 3.37 11.23 -9.07
CA GLN A 149 3.02 11.13 -10.48
C GLN A 149 4.09 11.71 -11.37
N ASN A 150 4.47 10.94 -12.40
CA ASN A 150 5.37 11.37 -13.45
C ASN A 150 4.57 11.55 -14.76
N ALA A 151 4.86 12.65 -15.46
CA ALA A 151 4.33 12.93 -16.79
C ALA A 151 5.31 12.42 -17.86
N PRO A 152 4.88 11.60 -18.82
CA PRO A 152 5.71 11.20 -19.93
C PRO A 152 5.92 12.38 -20.89
N LEU A 153 7.17 12.73 -21.16
CA LEU A 153 7.53 13.72 -22.18
C LEU A 153 7.76 13.04 -23.54
N THR A 154 8.32 11.85 -23.51
CA THR A 154 8.48 10.95 -24.65
C THR A 154 8.19 9.51 -24.19
N MET A 155 8.43 8.51 -25.03
CA MET A 155 8.36 7.10 -24.60
C MET A 155 9.39 6.78 -23.49
N TYR A 156 10.48 7.50 -23.41
CA TYR A 156 11.63 7.21 -22.54
C TYR A 156 11.88 8.27 -21.47
N ASP A 157 11.43 9.51 -21.69
CA ASP A 157 11.66 10.64 -20.80
C ASP A 157 10.41 11.00 -20.02
N GLU A 158 10.56 11.24 -18.73
CA GLU A 158 9.46 11.65 -17.86
C GLU A 158 9.90 12.72 -16.86
N VAL A 159 8.93 13.45 -16.33
CA VAL A 159 9.14 14.47 -15.32
C VAL A 159 8.07 14.35 -14.23
N ASN A 160 8.46 14.57 -12.98
CA ASN A 160 7.50 14.62 -11.88
C ASN A 160 6.56 15.82 -12.03
N THR A 161 5.25 15.59 -11.93
CA THR A 161 4.23 16.62 -12.16
C THR A 161 4.16 17.69 -11.06
N ARG A 162 4.76 17.44 -9.90
CA ARG A 162 4.82 18.33 -8.72
C ARG A 162 3.45 18.77 -8.17
N CYS A 163 2.41 18.01 -8.47
CA CYS A 163 1.05 18.26 -7.99
C CYS A 163 0.23 16.96 -7.80
N ASN A 164 0.85 15.81 -8.10
CA ASN A 164 0.23 14.47 -8.05
C ASN A 164 -0.94 14.26 -9.03
N LEU A 165 -1.07 15.11 -10.04
CA LEU A 165 -1.97 14.91 -11.18
C LEU A 165 -1.21 14.28 -12.37
N PRO A 166 -1.93 13.60 -13.29
CA PRO A 166 -3.38 13.38 -13.28
C PRO A 166 -3.82 12.36 -12.24
N ALA A 167 -5.04 12.50 -11.74
CA ALA A 167 -5.73 11.47 -10.99
C ALA A 167 -6.40 10.48 -11.95
N GLN A 168 -6.68 9.26 -11.49
CA GLN A 168 -7.59 8.37 -12.19
C GLN A 168 -9.01 8.66 -11.71
N ILE A 169 -9.90 9.04 -12.63
CA ILE A 169 -11.30 9.39 -12.31
C ILE A 169 -12.21 8.60 -13.24
N ASP A 170 -13.00 7.71 -12.66
CA ASP A 170 -13.98 6.88 -13.37
C ASP A 170 -15.37 7.18 -12.79
N ILE A 171 -16.30 7.71 -13.61
CA ILE A 171 -17.65 8.05 -13.20
C ILE A 171 -18.64 7.18 -13.99
N GLU A 172 -19.40 6.37 -13.30
CA GLU A 172 -20.46 5.53 -13.87
C GLU A 172 -21.82 6.20 -13.63
N ALA A 173 -22.67 6.18 -14.66
CA ALA A 173 -24.07 6.63 -14.54
C ALA A 173 -24.91 5.55 -13.86
N CYS A 174 -25.74 5.93 -12.89
CA CYS A 174 -26.66 5.04 -12.20
C CYS A 174 -28.04 5.65 -12.05
N GLU A 175 -29.01 4.88 -11.57
CA GLU A 175 -30.32 5.41 -11.19
C GLU A 175 -30.24 6.18 -9.89
N GLY A 176 -31.10 7.19 -9.71
CA GLY A 176 -31.25 7.90 -8.46
C GLY A 176 -30.89 9.39 -8.55
N ASP A 177 -30.72 9.99 -7.37
CA ASP A 177 -30.50 11.41 -7.12
C ASP A 177 -29.39 11.65 -6.09
N GLU A 178 -28.53 10.65 -5.89
CA GLU A 178 -27.30 10.76 -5.12
C GLU A 178 -26.06 10.70 -6.02
N TYR A 179 -24.99 11.34 -5.59
CA TYR A 179 -23.66 11.19 -6.20
C TYR A 179 -22.75 10.54 -5.17
N LYS A 180 -22.36 9.28 -5.42
CA LYS A 180 -21.58 8.48 -4.49
C LYS A 180 -20.16 8.34 -4.99
N PHE A 181 -19.22 8.23 -4.06
CA PHE A 181 -17.79 8.15 -4.37
C PHE A 181 -17.09 7.13 -3.49
N LEU A 182 -16.07 6.52 -4.08
CA LEU A 182 -14.97 5.87 -3.37
C LEU A 182 -13.67 6.55 -3.78
N PHE A 183 -12.97 7.15 -2.82
CA PHE A 183 -11.65 7.74 -2.99
C PHE A 183 -10.59 6.76 -2.50
N ILE A 184 -9.54 6.55 -3.29
CA ILE A 184 -8.46 5.60 -2.97
C ILE A 184 -7.12 6.30 -3.19
N ALA A 185 -6.24 6.29 -2.19
CA ALA A 185 -4.84 6.69 -2.33
C ALA A 185 -3.97 5.42 -2.49
N LYS A 186 -3.67 5.05 -3.73
CA LYS A 186 -3.00 3.78 -4.07
C LYS A 186 -1.50 3.95 -4.19
N GLY A 187 -0.73 3.39 -3.26
CA GLY A 187 0.73 3.39 -3.33
C GLY A 187 1.27 2.48 -4.44
N GLY A 188 2.43 2.82 -4.99
CA GLY A 188 3.07 2.06 -6.06
C GLY A 188 3.37 0.60 -5.69
N GLY A 189 3.73 0.35 -4.42
CA GLY A 189 3.98 -1.01 -3.93
C GLY A 189 2.76 -1.92 -4.06
N SER A 190 1.59 -1.47 -3.64
CA SER A 190 0.35 -2.24 -3.79
C SER A 190 -0.15 -2.27 -5.24
N ALA A 191 0.01 -1.19 -6.00
CA ALA A 191 -0.35 -1.17 -7.41
C ALA A 191 0.40 -2.22 -8.22
N ASN A 192 1.71 -2.40 -7.93
CA ASN A 192 2.57 -3.42 -8.55
C ASN A 192 2.20 -4.87 -8.18
N LYS A 193 1.26 -5.08 -7.28
CA LYS A 193 0.74 -6.40 -6.88
C LYS A 193 -0.67 -6.65 -7.43
N THR A 194 -0.95 -6.09 -8.60
CA THR A 194 -2.16 -6.34 -9.36
C THR A 194 -1.82 -7.17 -10.60
N TYR A 195 -2.48 -8.30 -10.75
CA TYR A 195 -2.20 -9.28 -11.80
C TYR A 195 -3.49 -9.73 -12.48
N LEU A 196 -3.39 -10.04 -13.76
CA LEU A 196 -4.43 -10.68 -14.55
C LEU A 196 -3.88 -11.95 -15.17
N TYR A 197 -4.54 -13.06 -14.92
CA TYR A 197 -4.24 -14.37 -15.48
C TYR A 197 -5.35 -14.77 -16.46
N GLN A 198 -4.97 -15.23 -17.63
CA GLN A 198 -5.91 -15.78 -18.60
C GLN A 198 -5.98 -17.30 -18.43
N GLU A 199 -7.08 -17.75 -17.86
CA GLU A 199 -7.31 -19.15 -17.54
C GLU A 199 -8.44 -19.74 -18.39
N THR A 200 -8.74 -21.00 -18.18
CA THR A 200 -9.83 -21.71 -18.85
C THR A 200 -10.86 -22.20 -17.84
N LYS A 201 -12.03 -22.66 -18.33
CA LYS A 201 -13.04 -23.32 -17.48
C LYS A 201 -12.45 -24.45 -16.64
N ALA A 202 -11.36 -25.08 -17.08
CA ALA A 202 -10.70 -26.17 -16.35
C ALA A 202 -10.19 -25.76 -14.95
N LEU A 203 -9.99 -24.45 -14.70
CA LEU A 203 -9.64 -23.94 -13.39
C LEU A 203 -10.83 -23.92 -12.40
N LEU A 204 -12.07 -23.90 -12.91
CA LEU A 204 -13.28 -23.70 -12.11
C LEU A 204 -13.70 -25.02 -11.39
N ASN A 205 -12.82 -25.51 -10.54
CA ASN A 205 -13.07 -26.58 -9.57
C ASN A 205 -12.15 -26.37 -8.35
N PRO A 206 -12.54 -26.82 -7.14
CA PRO A 206 -11.76 -26.60 -5.91
C PRO A 206 -10.34 -27.16 -5.98
N GLU A 207 -10.14 -28.32 -6.58
CA GLU A 207 -8.85 -29.03 -6.66
C GLU A 207 -7.79 -28.24 -7.45
N LYS A 208 -8.21 -27.34 -8.34
CA LYS A 208 -7.31 -26.52 -9.14
C LYS A 208 -7.30 -25.05 -8.70
N LEU A 209 -8.47 -24.48 -8.39
CA LEU A 209 -8.59 -23.05 -8.07
C LEU A 209 -7.91 -22.71 -6.74
N ILE A 210 -8.08 -23.53 -5.71
CA ILE A 210 -7.48 -23.29 -4.40
C ILE A 210 -5.95 -23.30 -4.48
N PRO A 211 -5.29 -24.35 -5.01
CA PRO A 211 -3.83 -24.35 -5.17
C PRO A 211 -3.32 -23.21 -6.05
N PHE A 212 -4.04 -22.86 -7.12
CA PHE A 212 -3.70 -21.71 -7.96
C PHE A 212 -3.68 -20.41 -7.15
N CYS A 213 -4.75 -20.12 -6.41
CA CYS A 213 -4.82 -18.91 -5.58
C CYS A 213 -3.70 -18.90 -4.52
N VAL A 214 -3.44 -20.01 -3.85
CA VAL A 214 -2.37 -20.13 -2.85
C VAL A 214 -0.99 -19.86 -3.45
N GLU A 215 -0.71 -20.38 -4.64
CA GLU A 215 0.54 -20.10 -5.37
C GLU A 215 0.67 -18.60 -5.67
N LYS A 216 -0.42 -17.96 -6.12
CA LYS A 216 -0.41 -16.51 -6.43
C LYS A 216 -0.25 -15.66 -5.18
N ILE A 217 -0.86 -16.04 -4.04
CA ILE A 217 -0.63 -15.37 -2.75
C ILE A 217 0.84 -15.46 -2.34
N LYS A 218 1.46 -16.64 -2.45
CA LYS A 218 2.90 -16.80 -2.16
C LYS A 218 3.77 -15.85 -3.00
N SER A 219 3.41 -15.65 -4.26
CA SER A 219 4.15 -14.78 -5.19
C SER A 219 4.05 -13.29 -4.86
N LEU A 220 3.09 -12.86 -4.03
CA LEU A 220 2.98 -11.47 -3.57
C LEU A 220 4.23 -11.07 -2.78
N GLY A 221 4.76 -11.96 -1.95
CA GLY A 221 5.86 -11.65 -1.06
C GLY A 221 5.51 -10.53 -0.07
N THR A 222 6.53 -9.88 0.49
CA THR A 222 6.35 -8.85 1.53
C THR A 222 6.63 -7.42 1.06
N ALA A 223 6.98 -7.23 -0.22
CA ALA A 223 7.42 -5.93 -0.75
C ALA A 223 6.34 -4.84 -0.75
N ALA A 224 5.05 -5.21 -0.75
CA ALA A 224 3.95 -4.25 -0.69
C ALA A 224 3.42 -4.00 0.74
N CYS A 225 4.16 -4.39 1.78
CA CYS A 225 3.83 -4.20 3.20
C CYS A 225 2.57 -4.94 3.64
N PRO A 226 2.62 -6.26 3.84
CA PRO A 226 1.55 -6.99 4.52
C PRO A 226 1.40 -6.54 5.99
N PRO A 227 0.30 -6.85 6.69
CA PRO A 227 -0.83 -7.68 6.25
C PRO A 227 -1.67 -7.05 5.14
N TYR A 228 -2.09 -7.85 4.17
CA TYR A 228 -2.86 -7.39 3.01
C TYR A 228 -4.37 -7.58 3.20
N HIS A 229 -5.17 -6.75 2.52
CA HIS A 229 -6.50 -7.11 2.06
C HIS A 229 -6.34 -7.61 0.61
N ILE A 230 -6.57 -8.90 0.38
CA ILE A 230 -6.39 -9.52 -0.94
C ILE A 230 -7.74 -9.64 -1.64
N ALA A 231 -7.78 -9.37 -2.92
CA ALA A 231 -8.96 -9.64 -3.73
C ALA A 231 -8.62 -10.56 -4.90
N PHE A 232 -9.44 -11.60 -5.09
CA PHE A 232 -9.51 -12.40 -6.30
C PHE A 232 -10.83 -12.15 -7.01
N VAL A 233 -10.77 -11.98 -8.32
CA VAL A 233 -11.96 -11.87 -9.16
C VAL A 233 -11.87 -12.90 -10.26
N VAL A 234 -12.85 -13.80 -10.32
CA VAL A 234 -12.91 -14.88 -11.28
C VAL A 234 -14.01 -14.60 -12.30
N GLY A 235 -13.63 -14.44 -13.57
CA GLY A 235 -14.51 -14.04 -14.67
C GLY A 235 -14.46 -12.54 -14.93
N GLY A 236 -15.41 -12.07 -15.72
CA GLY A 236 -15.55 -10.69 -16.17
C GLY A 236 -16.06 -10.68 -17.60
N THR A 237 -16.94 -9.73 -17.93
CA THR A 237 -17.41 -9.46 -19.28
C THR A 237 -16.30 -8.87 -20.16
N SER A 238 -15.31 -8.25 -19.52
CA SER A 238 -14.04 -7.80 -20.10
C SER A 238 -12.92 -7.89 -19.07
N VAL A 239 -11.66 -7.76 -19.49
CA VAL A 239 -10.49 -7.73 -18.61
C VAL A 239 -10.47 -6.46 -17.75
N GLU A 240 -10.92 -5.34 -18.31
CA GLU A 240 -11.03 -4.07 -17.58
C GLU A 240 -12.04 -4.18 -16.44
N ARG A 241 -13.20 -4.81 -16.69
CA ARG A 241 -14.21 -5.04 -15.64
C ARG A 241 -13.68 -5.99 -14.55
N ASN A 242 -12.90 -7.01 -14.91
CA ASN A 242 -12.23 -7.86 -13.92
C ASN A 242 -11.29 -7.05 -13.04
N LEU A 243 -10.35 -6.30 -13.63
CA LEU A 243 -9.34 -5.52 -12.89
C LEU A 243 -9.94 -4.37 -12.05
N LEU A 244 -10.97 -3.69 -12.56
CA LEU A 244 -11.72 -2.71 -11.79
C LEU A 244 -12.38 -3.36 -10.56
N THR A 245 -13.00 -4.53 -10.75
CA THR A 245 -13.61 -5.28 -9.64
C THR A 245 -12.57 -5.72 -8.61
N VAL A 246 -11.37 -6.15 -9.04
CA VAL A 246 -10.24 -6.45 -8.12
C VAL A 246 -9.90 -5.23 -7.26
N LYS A 247 -9.75 -4.06 -7.89
CA LYS A 247 -9.44 -2.80 -7.18
C LYS A 247 -10.49 -2.49 -6.12
N LEU A 248 -11.77 -2.50 -6.51
CA LEU A 248 -12.89 -2.17 -5.61
C LEU A 248 -13.08 -3.24 -4.51
N ALA A 249 -12.96 -4.54 -4.84
CA ALA A 249 -13.06 -5.61 -3.86
C ALA A 249 -11.94 -5.53 -2.81
N SER A 250 -10.71 -5.14 -3.20
CA SER A 250 -9.59 -4.98 -2.27
C SER A 250 -9.78 -3.84 -1.26
N THR A 251 -10.76 -2.97 -1.46
CA THR A 251 -11.14 -1.87 -0.55
C THR A 251 -12.45 -2.14 0.21
N HIS A 252 -12.96 -3.36 0.16
CA HIS A 252 -14.23 -3.76 0.77
C HIS A 252 -15.49 -3.12 0.15
N PHE A 253 -15.36 -2.47 -1.00
CA PHE A 253 -16.47 -1.78 -1.66
C PHE A 253 -17.62 -2.72 -2.02
N TYR A 254 -17.31 -3.98 -2.33
CA TYR A 254 -18.27 -5.02 -2.69
C TYR A 254 -18.63 -5.99 -1.57
N ASP A 255 -18.41 -5.63 -0.30
CA ASP A 255 -18.73 -6.52 0.83
C ASP A 255 -20.21 -6.86 0.95
N ASN A 256 -21.09 -6.01 0.42
CA ASN A 256 -22.53 -6.18 0.41
C ASN A 256 -23.10 -6.90 -0.84
N LEU A 257 -22.26 -7.51 -1.67
CA LEU A 257 -22.72 -8.37 -2.78
C LEU A 257 -23.44 -9.62 -2.24
N PRO A 258 -24.37 -10.21 -3.03
CA PRO A 258 -24.93 -11.52 -2.72
C PRO A 258 -23.83 -12.58 -2.55
N THR A 259 -24.12 -13.62 -1.79
CA THR A 259 -23.18 -14.75 -1.57
C THR A 259 -23.42 -15.94 -2.50
N THR A 260 -24.41 -15.82 -3.40
CA THR A 260 -24.72 -16.83 -4.41
C THR A 260 -25.00 -16.18 -5.76
N GLY A 261 -24.61 -16.84 -6.82
CA GLY A 261 -24.98 -16.46 -8.17
C GLY A 261 -26.41 -16.89 -8.54
N ASP A 262 -26.87 -16.41 -9.68
CA ASP A 262 -28.10 -16.86 -10.34
C ASP A 262 -27.96 -16.80 -11.87
N GLU A 263 -29.02 -17.18 -12.58
CA GLU A 263 -29.03 -17.21 -14.04
C GLU A 263 -29.09 -15.82 -14.72
N THR A 264 -29.30 -14.75 -13.98
CA THR A 264 -29.27 -13.38 -14.51
C THR A 264 -27.85 -12.87 -14.75
N GLY A 265 -26.83 -13.57 -14.23
CA GLY A 265 -25.43 -13.18 -14.35
C GLY A 265 -24.99 -12.16 -13.29
N ARG A 266 -25.68 -12.07 -12.14
CA ARG A 266 -25.23 -11.20 -11.06
C ARG A 266 -23.89 -11.63 -10.49
N ALA A 267 -23.10 -10.64 -10.11
CA ALA A 267 -21.88 -10.84 -9.33
C ALA A 267 -22.20 -11.35 -7.92
N PHE A 268 -21.33 -12.20 -7.37
CA PHE A 268 -21.47 -12.65 -5.99
C PHE A 268 -20.11 -12.84 -5.32
N ARG A 269 -20.09 -12.85 -3.99
CA ARG A 269 -18.94 -13.21 -3.17
C ARG A 269 -19.03 -14.68 -2.77
N ASP A 270 -17.92 -15.40 -2.94
CA ASP A 270 -17.79 -16.77 -2.44
C ASP A 270 -17.17 -16.76 -1.04
N VAL A 271 -18.00 -16.55 -0.02
CA VAL A 271 -17.57 -16.40 1.38
C VAL A 271 -16.89 -17.67 1.93
N GLU A 272 -17.28 -18.85 1.46
CA GLU A 272 -16.64 -20.09 1.89
C GLU A 272 -15.22 -20.22 1.31
N LEU A 273 -15.05 -19.87 0.03
CA LEU A 273 -13.72 -19.86 -0.59
C LEU A 273 -12.83 -18.75 0.04
N GLU A 274 -13.39 -17.59 0.41
CA GLU A 274 -12.68 -16.53 1.15
C GLU A 274 -12.07 -17.07 2.46
N LYS A 275 -12.82 -17.84 3.24
CA LYS A 275 -12.34 -18.46 4.49
C LYS A 275 -11.21 -19.47 4.22
N ILE A 276 -11.42 -20.37 3.27
CA ILE A 276 -10.42 -21.39 2.90
C ILE A 276 -9.11 -20.71 2.48
N LEU A 277 -9.18 -19.73 1.59
CA LEU A 277 -7.98 -19.05 1.10
C LEU A 277 -7.30 -18.21 2.19
N THR A 278 -8.04 -17.64 3.13
CA THR A 278 -7.47 -16.92 4.27
C THR A 278 -6.69 -17.86 5.18
N GLU A 279 -7.25 -19.04 5.49
CA GLU A 279 -6.56 -20.06 6.28
C GLU A 279 -5.29 -20.57 5.58
N GLU A 280 -5.38 -20.88 4.29
CA GLU A 280 -4.23 -21.29 3.48
C GLU A 280 -3.15 -20.21 3.42
N ALA A 281 -3.54 -18.93 3.27
CA ALA A 281 -2.62 -17.80 3.29
C ALA A 281 -1.88 -17.69 4.64
N HIS A 282 -2.58 -17.88 5.75
CA HIS A 282 -2.00 -17.89 7.09
C HIS A 282 -1.00 -19.03 7.30
N ASN A 283 -1.15 -20.14 6.57
CA ASN A 283 -0.23 -21.28 6.63
C ASN A 283 1.05 -21.12 5.79
N ILE A 284 1.13 -20.09 4.92
CA ILE A 284 2.31 -19.85 4.08
C ILE A 284 3.57 -19.56 4.92
N GLY A 285 3.43 -18.89 6.08
CA GLY A 285 4.54 -18.61 6.98
C GLY A 285 5.26 -17.28 6.73
N LEU A 286 4.86 -16.48 5.72
CA LEU A 286 5.45 -15.17 5.42
C LEU A 286 5.14 -14.12 6.50
N GLY A 287 3.97 -14.24 7.16
CA GLY A 287 3.54 -13.34 8.22
C GLY A 287 3.43 -11.87 7.83
N ALA A 288 3.36 -11.03 8.82
CA ALA A 288 3.38 -9.58 8.68
C ALA A 288 4.83 -9.10 8.44
N GLN A 289 5.42 -9.44 7.27
CA GLN A 289 6.74 -9.04 6.73
C GLN A 289 7.94 -9.87 7.20
N PHE A 290 7.99 -10.38 8.43
CA PHE A 290 9.18 -11.04 8.99
C PHE A 290 8.86 -12.43 9.57
N GLY A 291 8.07 -13.22 8.83
CA GLY A 291 7.65 -14.56 9.24
C GLY A 291 6.50 -14.55 10.26
N GLY A 292 5.61 -15.52 10.16
CA GLY A 292 4.45 -15.66 11.03
C GLY A 292 3.18 -16.04 10.28
N LYS A 293 2.03 -15.66 10.84
CA LYS A 293 0.69 -16.01 10.35
C LYS A 293 0.12 -14.97 9.36
N TYR A 294 0.26 -13.70 9.67
CA TYR A 294 -0.56 -12.64 9.11
C TYR A 294 -0.01 -12.00 7.81
N ILE A 295 0.10 -12.78 6.73
CA ILE A 295 0.35 -12.19 5.41
C ILE A 295 -0.84 -11.35 4.92
N CYS A 296 -2.05 -11.68 5.37
CA CYS A 296 -3.25 -10.91 5.07
C CYS A 296 -4.18 -10.83 6.29
N HIS A 297 -5.01 -9.80 6.31
CA HIS A 297 -6.13 -9.68 7.23
C HIS A 297 -7.32 -10.53 6.78
N ASP A 298 -7.60 -10.46 5.49
CA ASP A 298 -8.71 -11.14 4.83
C ASP A 298 -8.49 -11.28 3.33
N ILE A 299 -9.32 -12.10 2.71
CA ILE A 299 -9.37 -12.30 1.26
C ILE A 299 -10.81 -12.12 0.80
N ARG A 300 -11.01 -11.40 -0.30
CA ARG A 300 -12.28 -11.29 -1.01
C ARG A 300 -12.22 -12.09 -2.28
N VAL A 301 -13.27 -12.87 -2.56
CA VAL A 301 -13.42 -13.64 -3.79
C VAL A 301 -14.74 -13.26 -4.46
N VAL A 302 -14.63 -12.57 -5.58
CA VAL A 302 -15.80 -12.14 -6.37
C VAL A 302 -15.89 -12.95 -7.65
N ARG A 303 -17.06 -13.48 -7.92
CA ARG A 303 -17.37 -14.22 -9.16
C ARG A 303 -18.21 -13.37 -10.08
N LEU A 304 -17.74 -13.19 -11.30
CA LEU A 304 -18.41 -12.43 -12.36
C LEU A 304 -18.86 -13.36 -13.50
N PRO A 305 -19.93 -12.99 -14.26
CA PRO A 305 -20.22 -13.63 -15.53
C PRO A 305 -19.04 -13.45 -16.48
N ARG A 306 -18.88 -14.38 -17.42
CA ARG A 306 -17.76 -14.38 -18.37
C ARG A 306 -18.20 -14.80 -19.76
N HIS A 307 -17.42 -14.45 -20.77
CA HIS A 307 -17.51 -15.05 -22.08
C HIS A 307 -17.14 -16.55 -21.99
N GLY A 308 -17.86 -17.43 -22.66
CA GLY A 308 -17.65 -18.87 -22.60
C GLY A 308 -16.25 -19.34 -22.96
N GLY A 309 -15.57 -18.65 -23.87
CA GLY A 309 -14.20 -18.92 -24.31
C GLY A 309 -13.10 -18.23 -23.48
N SER A 310 -13.44 -17.48 -22.43
CA SER A 310 -12.48 -16.74 -21.60
C SER A 310 -12.75 -16.95 -20.12
N CYS A 311 -11.70 -17.06 -19.30
CA CYS A 311 -11.81 -17.15 -17.86
C CYS A 311 -10.70 -16.29 -17.21
N PRO A 312 -10.80 -14.96 -17.26
CA PRO A 312 -9.82 -14.13 -16.60
C PRO A 312 -9.91 -14.29 -15.08
N VAL A 313 -8.76 -14.35 -14.43
CA VAL A 313 -8.63 -14.34 -12.96
C VAL A 313 -7.74 -13.16 -12.59
N GLY A 314 -8.32 -12.18 -11.93
CA GLY A 314 -7.60 -11.04 -11.39
C GLY A 314 -7.22 -11.26 -9.94
N MET A 315 -6.06 -10.74 -9.54
CA MET A 315 -5.64 -10.66 -8.14
C MET A 315 -5.06 -9.28 -7.87
N GLY A 316 -5.38 -8.72 -6.73
CA GLY A 316 -4.78 -7.45 -6.27
C GLY A 316 -4.84 -7.31 -4.76
N VAL A 317 -4.16 -6.29 -4.25
CA VAL A 317 -4.07 -6.06 -2.80
C VAL A 317 -4.31 -4.61 -2.43
N SER A 318 -4.86 -4.39 -1.24
CA SER A 318 -4.62 -3.19 -0.44
C SER A 318 -3.61 -3.55 0.64
N CYS A 319 -2.63 -2.69 0.89
CA CYS A 319 -1.55 -2.97 1.84
C CYS A 319 -1.91 -2.53 3.27
N SER A 320 -0.98 -2.67 4.21
CA SER A 320 -1.15 -2.22 5.60
C SER A 320 -1.48 -0.73 5.77
N ALA A 321 -1.24 0.09 4.75
CA ALA A 321 -1.77 1.45 4.66
C ALA A 321 -3.03 1.43 3.77
N ASP A 322 -4.12 0.88 4.29
CA ASP A 322 -5.41 0.74 3.58
C ASP A 322 -6.13 2.08 3.51
N ARG A 323 -5.80 2.88 2.48
CA ARG A 323 -6.22 4.27 2.33
C ARG A 323 -7.33 4.40 1.30
N ASN A 324 -8.54 4.20 1.74
CA ASN A 324 -9.73 4.43 0.94
C ASN A 324 -10.91 4.89 1.82
N ILE A 325 -11.79 5.71 1.26
CA ILE A 325 -12.90 6.34 1.98
C ILE A 325 -14.09 6.51 1.05
N LYS A 326 -15.28 6.26 1.57
CA LYS A 326 -16.53 6.53 0.88
C LYS A 326 -17.01 7.95 1.15
N ALA A 327 -17.68 8.52 0.16
CA ALA A 327 -18.41 9.79 0.34
C ALA A 327 -19.66 9.80 -0.52
N LYS A 328 -20.58 10.69 -0.22
CA LYS A 328 -21.78 10.91 -1.02
C LYS A 328 -22.28 12.35 -0.93
N ILE A 329 -22.95 12.75 -1.99
CA ILE A 329 -23.68 14.03 -2.05
C ILE A 329 -25.15 13.69 -2.26
N ASN A 330 -26.01 14.26 -1.44
CA ASN A 330 -27.45 14.19 -1.56
C ASN A 330 -28.07 15.56 -1.22
N LYS A 331 -29.38 15.67 -1.22
CA LYS A 331 -30.08 16.93 -0.95
C LYS A 331 -29.83 17.52 0.44
N GLU A 332 -29.30 16.74 1.37
CA GLU A 332 -28.98 17.16 2.73
C GLU A 332 -27.55 17.71 2.85
N GLY A 333 -26.68 17.50 1.85
CA GLY A 333 -25.31 18.00 1.82
C GLY A 333 -24.27 16.99 1.36
N LEU A 334 -23.01 17.27 1.72
CA LEU A 334 -21.83 16.48 1.44
C LEU A 334 -21.53 15.62 2.67
N TRP A 335 -21.40 14.32 2.46
CA TRP A 335 -21.16 13.33 3.50
C TRP A 335 -19.89 12.55 3.24
N ILE A 336 -19.09 12.37 4.27
CA ILE A 336 -17.86 11.56 4.21
C ILE A 336 -17.92 10.46 5.27
N GLU A 337 -17.37 9.28 4.95
CA GLU A 337 -17.20 8.16 5.88
C GLU A 337 -16.39 8.59 7.09
N LYS A 338 -16.83 8.17 8.27
CA LYS A 338 -16.15 8.46 9.52
C LYS A 338 -14.96 7.52 9.69
N MET A 339 -13.76 8.09 9.68
CA MET A 339 -12.52 7.36 9.90
C MET A 339 -12.18 7.26 11.40
N ASP A 340 -11.19 6.42 11.73
CA ASP A 340 -10.72 6.24 13.11
C ASP A 340 -9.80 7.40 13.53
N ASP A 341 -10.25 8.24 14.42
CA ASP A 341 -9.49 9.36 15.00
C ASP A 341 -8.76 9.01 16.30
N LYS A 342 -8.98 7.78 16.83
CA LYS A 342 -8.44 7.32 18.11
C LYS A 342 -7.86 5.90 18.04
N PRO A 343 -6.95 5.63 17.09
CA PRO A 343 -6.39 4.28 16.93
C PRO A 343 -5.64 3.78 18.16
N TYR A 344 -5.12 4.68 19.02
CA TYR A 344 -4.43 4.33 20.26
C TYR A 344 -5.33 3.56 21.25
N GLU A 345 -6.65 3.72 21.21
CA GLU A 345 -7.59 2.99 22.06
C GLU A 345 -7.54 1.47 21.81
N LEU A 346 -7.12 1.07 20.62
CA LEU A 346 -7.00 -0.33 20.21
C LEU A 346 -5.69 -0.99 20.68
N ILE A 347 -4.72 -0.20 21.16
CA ILE A 347 -3.46 -0.72 21.68
C ILE A 347 -3.70 -1.17 23.14
N PRO A 348 -3.42 -2.45 23.49
CA PRO A 348 -3.46 -2.91 24.87
C PRO A 348 -2.64 -2.00 25.79
N GLU A 349 -3.15 -1.72 26.99
CA GLU A 349 -2.56 -0.71 27.90
C GLU A 349 -1.11 -1.03 28.25
N GLU A 350 -0.81 -2.30 28.46
CA GLU A 350 0.54 -2.81 28.75
C GLU A 350 1.53 -2.60 27.61
N LEU A 351 1.03 -2.47 26.36
CA LEU A 351 1.87 -2.25 25.18
C LEU A 351 1.99 -0.78 24.77
N ARG A 352 1.21 0.12 25.37
CA ARG A 352 1.26 1.55 25.03
C ARG A 352 2.61 2.19 25.31
N GLN A 353 3.29 1.74 26.36
CA GLN A 353 4.62 2.23 26.78
C GLN A 353 5.73 1.20 26.53
N ALA A 354 5.44 0.06 25.89
CA ALA A 354 6.45 -0.93 25.62
C ALA A 354 7.54 -0.36 24.71
N GLY A 355 8.78 -0.45 25.12
CA GLY A 355 9.96 -0.11 24.31
C GLY A 355 10.18 -1.14 23.18
N GLU A 356 11.29 -0.99 22.45
CA GLU A 356 11.62 -1.88 21.31
C GLU A 356 11.99 -3.33 21.73
N GLY A 357 11.96 -3.67 23.00
CA GLY A 357 12.34 -4.99 23.54
C GLY A 357 13.82 -5.31 23.35
N ASP A 358 14.16 -6.60 23.24
CA ASP A 358 15.54 -7.12 23.22
C ASP A 358 16.28 -6.96 21.87
N ALA A 359 16.10 -5.84 21.16
CA ALA A 359 16.80 -5.58 19.91
C ALA A 359 18.30 -5.33 20.15
N ILE A 360 19.15 -5.97 19.34
CA ILE A 360 20.60 -5.78 19.40
C ILE A 360 20.97 -4.36 18.96
N GLN A 361 21.62 -3.61 19.82
CA GLN A 361 22.06 -2.25 19.52
C GLN A 361 23.26 -2.24 18.58
N ILE A 362 23.14 -1.59 17.43
CA ILE A 362 24.20 -1.46 16.44
C ILE A 362 24.59 0.02 16.32
N ASN A 363 25.85 0.32 16.62
CA ASN A 363 26.41 1.66 16.43
C ASN A 363 26.93 1.80 14.98
N LEU A 364 26.35 2.72 14.20
CA LEU A 364 26.71 2.98 12.81
C LEU A 364 27.78 4.07 12.65
N ASP A 365 28.18 4.76 13.72
CA ASP A 365 29.19 5.82 13.70
C ASP A 365 30.64 5.26 13.83
N GLN A 366 30.84 4.02 13.44
CA GLN A 366 32.16 3.35 13.36
C GLN A 366 32.43 2.92 11.91
N PRO A 367 33.69 2.54 11.56
CA PRO A 367 34.00 2.11 10.23
C PRO A 367 33.05 1.01 9.74
N ILE A 368 32.58 1.12 8.50
CA ILE A 368 31.57 0.19 7.94
C ILE A 368 32.00 -1.29 8.07
N ALA A 369 33.29 -1.56 7.94
CA ALA A 369 33.85 -2.91 8.10
C ALA A 369 33.66 -3.45 9.52
N ASP A 370 33.68 -2.60 10.54
CA ASP A 370 33.48 -3.02 11.94
C ASP A 370 31.99 -3.21 12.22
N VAL A 371 31.11 -2.39 11.60
CA VAL A 371 29.65 -2.63 11.61
C VAL A 371 29.31 -3.97 11.00
N CYS A 372 29.89 -4.31 9.83
CA CYS A 372 29.70 -5.62 9.18
C CYS A 372 30.17 -6.78 10.06
N LYS A 373 31.35 -6.65 10.73
CA LYS A 373 31.83 -7.66 11.70
C LYS A 373 30.87 -7.83 12.88
N GLU A 374 30.28 -6.74 13.37
CA GLU A 374 29.30 -6.83 14.44
C GLU A 374 28.06 -7.58 13.98
N LEU A 375 27.47 -7.20 12.84
CA LEU A 375 26.30 -7.87 12.26
C LEU A 375 26.56 -9.36 11.98
N SER A 376 27.78 -9.73 11.56
CA SER A 376 28.16 -11.13 11.27
C SER A 376 28.08 -12.07 12.47
N LYS A 377 28.00 -11.54 13.70
CA LYS A 377 27.83 -12.35 14.93
C LYS A 377 26.41 -12.91 15.07
N TYR A 378 25.44 -12.34 14.38
CA TYR A 378 24.03 -12.64 14.56
C TYR A 378 23.45 -13.33 13.33
N PRO A 379 22.54 -14.30 13.50
CA PRO A 379 21.89 -14.98 12.39
C PRO A 379 20.84 -14.10 11.72
N VAL A 380 20.41 -14.52 10.52
CA VAL A 380 19.21 -13.94 9.89
C VAL A 380 18.00 -14.06 10.82
N ALA A 381 17.00 -13.21 10.67
CA ALA A 381 15.86 -12.97 11.56
C ALA A 381 16.19 -12.22 12.87
N THR A 382 17.45 -11.94 13.18
CA THR A 382 17.79 -11.14 14.36
C THR A 382 17.27 -9.72 14.19
N ARG A 383 16.57 -9.22 15.21
CA ARG A 383 16.11 -7.84 15.30
C ARG A 383 17.25 -6.96 15.81
N VAL A 384 17.51 -5.88 15.09
CA VAL A 384 18.55 -4.90 15.43
C VAL A 384 17.96 -3.50 15.56
N SER A 385 18.58 -2.69 16.40
CA SER A 385 18.27 -1.28 16.62
C SER A 385 19.46 -0.45 16.18
N LEU A 386 19.31 0.33 15.11
CA LEU A 386 20.39 1.04 14.46
C LEU A 386 20.50 2.46 15.03
N ASN A 387 21.74 2.88 15.36
CA ASN A 387 22.05 4.20 15.90
C ASN A 387 23.22 4.83 15.16
N GLY A 388 23.02 6.01 14.57
CA GLY A 388 24.07 6.73 13.85
C GLY A 388 23.62 7.26 12.49
N THR A 389 24.57 7.32 11.56
CA THR A 389 24.38 7.93 10.25
C THR A 389 23.99 6.88 9.20
N ILE A 390 22.96 7.20 8.37
CA ILE A 390 22.51 6.39 7.24
C ILE A 390 22.40 7.29 6.00
N ILE A 391 22.79 6.79 4.84
CA ILE A 391 22.56 7.43 3.55
C ILE A 391 21.24 6.92 2.97
N VAL A 392 20.41 7.84 2.52
CA VAL A 392 19.15 7.52 1.84
C VAL A 392 19.34 7.71 0.35
N ALA A 393 19.16 6.65 -0.43
CA ALA A 393 19.24 6.67 -1.89
C ALA A 393 18.36 5.57 -2.47
N ARG A 394 17.69 5.88 -3.58
CA ARG A 394 16.84 4.91 -4.26
C ARG A 394 17.02 4.99 -5.78
N ASP A 395 16.05 4.61 -6.57
CA ASP A 395 16.12 4.28 -8.00
C ASP A 395 17.00 5.21 -8.84
N ILE A 396 16.65 6.51 -8.95
CA ILE A 396 17.38 7.45 -9.82
C ILE A 396 18.79 7.72 -9.26
N ALA A 397 18.91 7.87 -7.94
CA ALA A 397 20.22 8.05 -7.31
C ALA A 397 21.13 6.84 -7.54
N HIS A 398 20.59 5.60 -7.47
CA HIS A 398 21.37 4.39 -7.79
C HIS A 398 21.82 4.37 -9.24
N ALA A 399 20.96 4.74 -10.19
CA ALA A 399 21.33 4.83 -11.61
C ALA A 399 22.47 5.83 -11.83
N LYS A 400 22.38 7.04 -11.24
CA LYS A 400 23.44 8.07 -11.34
C LYS A 400 24.75 7.62 -10.68
N LEU A 401 24.70 6.97 -9.52
CA LEU A 401 25.89 6.43 -8.86
C LEU A 401 26.53 5.28 -9.67
N TYR A 402 25.72 4.49 -10.34
CA TYR A 402 26.20 3.44 -11.22
C TYR A 402 26.87 4.00 -12.49
N GLU A 403 26.30 5.02 -13.11
CA GLU A 403 26.94 5.76 -14.21
C GLU A 403 28.29 6.36 -13.77
N ARG A 404 28.34 6.95 -12.57
CA ARG A 404 29.57 7.48 -12.00
C ARG A 404 30.62 6.39 -11.79
N LEU A 405 30.23 5.21 -11.28
CA LEU A 405 31.11 4.07 -11.09
C LEU A 405 31.68 3.56 -12.44
N THR A 406 30.80 3.37 -13.42
CA THR A 406 31.17 2.82 -14.74
C THR A 406 31.98 3.79 -15.61
N SER A 407 31.84 5.09 -15.40
CA SER A 407 32.66 6.12 -16.04
C SER A 407 34.08 6.26 -15.44
N GLY A 408 34.37 5.51 -14.36
CA GLY A 408 35.71 5.54 -13.70
C GLY A 408 35.84 6.62 -12.62
N ALA A 409 34.79 7.42 -12.32
CA ALA A 409 34.83 8.42 -11.27
C ALA A 409 34.69 7.82 -9.84
N GLY A 410 34.38 6.53 -9.75
CA GLY A 410 34.25 5.80 -8.50
C GLY A 410 32.97 6.18 -7.68
N LEU A 411 32.77 5.49 -6.58
CA LEU A 411 31.68 5.79 -5.65
C LEU A 411 32.09 6.88 -4.65
N PRO A 412 31.19 7.78 -4.24
CA PRO A 412 31.50 8.79 -3.23
C PRO A 412 31.71 8.16 -1.84
N ASP A 413 32.50 8.83 -0.99
CA ASP A 413 32.86 8.33 0.34
C ASP A 413 31.65 8.12 1.25
N TYR A 414 30.64 8.99 1.16
CA TYR A 414 29.42 8.82 1.93
C TYR A 414 28.70 7.49 1.62
N PHE A 415 28.77 7.02 0.37
CA PHE A 415 28.14 5.78 -0.07
C PHE A 415 28.96 4.52 0.28
N LYS A 416 30.27 4.70 0.55
CA LYS A 416 31.15 3.63 1.01
C LYS A 416 31.14 3.47 2.55
N ASN A 417 31.01 4.59 3.26
CA ASN A 417 31.26 4.62 4.71
C ASN A 417 30.00 4.43 5.55
N HIS A 418 28.80 4.41 4.94
CA HIS A 418 27.53 4.31 5.67
C HIS A 418 26.59 3.28 5.07
N PRO A 419 25.66 2.71 5.87
CA PRO A 419 24.56 1.95 5.35
C PRO A 419 23.70 2.78 4.38
N VAL A 420 23.07 2.10 3.41
CA VAL A 420 22.20 2.75 2.43
C VAL A 420 20.76 2.32 2.63
N TYR A 421 19.91 3.28 2.95
CA TYR A 421 18.48 3.09 3.13
C TYR A 421 17.72 3.46 1.86
N TYR A 422 17.00 2.50 1.30
CA TYR A 422 16.19 2.71 0.11
C TYR A 422 14.88 3.33 0.51
N ALA A 423 14.80 4.65 0.48
CA ALA A 423 13.66 5.42 0.89
C ALA A 423 13.56 6.75 0.12
N GLY A 424 12.43 7.42 0.26
CA GLY A 424 12.23 8.78 -0.24
C GLY A 424 11.16 9.47 0.60
N PRO A 425 11.50 10.57 1.30
CA PRO A 425 10.61 11.21 2.25
C PRO A 425 9.39 11.85 1.59
N ALA A 426 8.29 11.96 2.34
CA ALA A 426 7.24 12.93 2.09
C ALA A 426 7.75 14.33 2.46
N LYS A 427 6.95 15.38 2.20
CA LYS A 427 7.33 16.75 2.60
C LYS A 427 7.51 16.84 4.12
N THR A 428 8.49 17.61 4.54
CA THR A 428 8.80 17.82 5.95
C THR A 428 7.84 18.86 6.55
N PRO A 429 7.07 18.51 7.59
CA PRO A 429 6.28 19.48 8.33
C PRO A 429 7.14 20.51 9.03
N ALA A 430 6.61 21.72 9.21
CA ALA A 430 7.32 22.77 9.96
C ALA A 430 7.66 22.33 11.39
N GLY A 431 8.91 22.49 11.78
CA GLY A 431 9.40 22.14 13.11
C GLY A 431 9.72 20.64 13.32
N MET A 432 9.55 19.81 12.30
CA MET A 432 9.94 18.40 12.35
C MET A 432 11.28 18.15 11.64
N PRO A 433 12.03 17.10 12.03
CA PRO A 433 13.30 16.78 11.37
C PRO A 433 13.11 16.29 9.93
N CYS A 434 12.06 15.51 9.65
CA CYS A 434 11.75 15.03 8.31
C CYS A 434 10.26 14.75 8.14
N GLY A 435 9.80 14.57 6.90
CA GLY A 435 8.49 14.03 6.56
C GLY A 435 8.43 12.52 6.73
N SER A 436 7.22 11.95 6.64
CA SER A 436 7.05 10.48 6.71
C SER A 436 8.03 9.78 5.77
N MET A 437 8.80 8.84 6.32
CA MET A 437 9.86 8.14 5.59
C MET A 437 9.88 6.66 5.98
N GLY A 438 9.46 5.81 5.05
CA GLY A 438 9.52 4.37 5.18
C GLY A 438 10.28 3.72 4.03
N PRO A 439 10.60 2.42 4.13
CA PRO A 439 11.39 1.72 3.12
C PRO A 439 10.64 1.57 1.80
N THR A 440 11.37 1.68 0.68
CA THR A 440 10.87 1.28 -0.63
C THR A 440 11.20 -0.19 -0.92
N THR A 441 10.59 -0.75 -1.97
CA THR A 441 10.83 -2.12 -2.44
C THR A 441 12.29 -2.30 -2.85
N ALA A 442 12.98 -3.24 -2.21
CA ALA A 442 14.41 -3.47 -2.39
C ALA A 442 14.79 -4.01 -3.76
N GLN A 443 13.98 -4.91 -4.33
CA GLN A 443 14.28 -5.67 -5.54
C GLN A 443 14.60 -4.81 -6.76
N ARG A 444 14.10 -3.58 -6.83
CA ARG A 444 14.39 -2.65 -7.93
C ARG A 444 15.88 -2.26 -8.01
N MET A 445 16.58 -2.30 -6.89
CA MET A 445 18.01 -1.99 -6.80
C MET A 445 18.92 -3.22 -6.89
N ASP A 446 18.38 -4.42 -7.07
CA ASP A 446 19.15 -5.66 -7.15
C ASP A 446 20.29 -5.64 -8.18
N PRO A 447 20.10 -5.08 -9.40
CA PRO A 447 21.17 -5.03 -10.41
C PRO A 447 22.41 -4.24 -9.99
N TYR A 448 22.28 -3.32 -9.04
CA TYR A 448 23.38 -2.45 -8.60
C TYR A 448 24.20 -3.04 -7.45
N VAL A 449 23.72 -4.10 -6.78
CA VAL A 449 24.30 -4.58 -5.51
C VAL A 449 25.72 -5.13 -5.71
N ASP A 450 25.90 -6.10 -6.61
CA ASP A 450 27.23 -6.70 -6.84
C ASP A 450 28.28 -5.67 -7.28
N PRO A 451 28.05 -4.79 -8.29
CA PRO A 451 29.02 -3.79 -8.67
C PRO A 451 29.30 -2.75 -7.58
N PHE A 452 28.32 -2.36 -6.79
CA PHE A 452 28.54 -1.41 -5.69
C PHE A 452 29.35 -2.02 -4.56
N GLN A 453 29.02 -3.24 -4.13
CA GLN A 453 29.76 -3.95 -3.08
C GLN A 453 31.18 -4.30 -3.54
N ALA A 454 31.38 -4.66 -4.80
CA ALA A 454 32.71 -4.86 -5.38
C ALA A 454 33.59 -3.59 -5.32
N ALA A 455 32.96 -2.40 -5.40
CA ALA A 455 33.63 -1.12 -5.27
C ALA A 455 33.69 -0.60 -3.81
N GLY A 456 33.30 -1.41 -2.84
CA GLY A 456 33.31 -1.10 -1.40
C GLY A 456 32.18 -0.18 -0.94
N GLY A 457 31.11 0.00 -1.74
CA GLY A 457 29.96 0.83 -1.39
C GLY A 457 28.71 0.00 -1.10
N SER A 458 27.73 0.60 -0.41
CA SER A 458 26.46 -0.04 -0.09
C SER A 458 26.61 -1.44 0.56
N MET A 459 27.58 -1.58 1.44
CA MET A 459 27.86 -2.85 2.13
C MET A 459 26.71 -3.29 3.02
N ILE A 460 25.95 -2.36 3.56
CA ILE A 460 24.74 -2.61 4.35
C ILE A 460 23.59 -1.88 3.68
N MET A 461 22.62 -2.64 3.20
CA MET A 461 21.41 -2.14 2.55
C MET A 461 20.23 -2.26 3.52
N ILE A 462 19.37 -1.23 3.58
CA ILE A 462 18.16 -1.21 4.39
C ILE A 462 16.98 -0.93 3.48
N ALA A 463 15.98 -1.83 3.45
CA ALA A 463 14.80 -1.66 2.59
C ALA A 463 13.68 -2.62 3.03
N LYS A 464 12.68 -2.86 2.17
CA LYS A 464 11.61 -3.84 2.43
C LYS A 464 11.49 -4.87 1.31
N GLY A 465 10.97 -6.04 1.68
CA GLY A 465 10.68 -7.13 0.75
C GLY A 465 11.84 -8.08 0.53
N ASN A 466 11.56 -9.17 -0.15
CA ASN A 466 12.55 -10.18 -0.53
C ASN A 466 13.45 -9.67 -1.67
N ARG A 467 14.64 -10.25 -1.77
CA ARG A 467 15.62 -9.96 -2.81
C ARG A 467 15.81 -11.17 -3.74
N SER A 468 16.44 -10.93 -4.90
CA SER A 468 16.85 -11.99 -5.81
C SER A 468 18.09 -12.75 -5.30
N GLN A 469 18.37 -13.93 -5.89
CA GLN A 469 19.55 -14.73 -5.54
C GLN A 469 20.86 -13.95 -5.71
N GLN A 470 20.97 -13.12 -6.76
CA GLN A 470 22.18 -12.33 -7.02
C GLN A 470 22.60 -11.44 -5.84
N VAL A 471 21.63 -10.96 -5.04
CA VAL A 471 21.93 -10.14 -3.84
C VAL A 471 22.48 -11.01 -2.71
N THR A 472 21.93 -12.20 -2.51
CA THR A 472 22.46 -13.17 -1.55
C THR A 472 23.91 -13.55 -1.91
N ASP A 473 24.16 -13.82 -3.19
CA ASP A 473 25.49 -14.18 -3.70
C ASP A 473 26.48 -13.00 -3.56
N ALA A 474 26.04 -11.77 -3.85
CA ALA A 474 26.86 -10.58 -3.68
C ALA A 474 27.22 -10.33 -2.20
N CYS A 475 26.25 -10.44 -1.29
CA CYS A 475 26.50 -10.30 0.15
C CYS A 475 27.51 -11.35 0.63
N GLN A 476 27.38 -12.60 0.21
CA GLN A 476 28.34 -13.66 0.55
C GLN A 476 29.74 -13.38 -0.03
N LYS A 477 29.81 -12.94 -1.26
CA LYS A 477 31.07 -12.69 -1.98
C LYS A 477 31.85 -11.50 -1.41
N HIS A 478 31.14 -10.43 -1.02
CA HIS A 478 31.75 -9.17 -0.64
C HIS A 478 31.67 -8.87 0.86
N GLY A 479 31.01 -9.71 1.66
CA GLY A 479 30.82 -9.50 3.10
C GLY A 479 29.74 -8.47 3.42
N GLY A 480 28.72 -8.32 2.56
CA GLY A 480 27.64 -7.36 2.71
C GLY A 480 26.43 -7.91 3.47
N PHE A 481 25.48 -7.01 3.76
CA PHE A 481 24.24 -7.32 4.48
C PHE A 481 23.03 -6.65 3.85
N TYR A 482 21.88 -7.33 3.92
CA TYR A 482 20.59 -6.74 3.67
C TYR A 482 19.74 -6.77 4.95
N LEU A 483 19.34 -5.61 5.41
CA LEU A 483 18.48 -5.43 6.57
C LEU A 483 17.07 -5.04 6.10
N GLY A 484 16.06 -5.69 6.67
CA GLY A 484 14.66 -5.34 6.43
C GLY A 484 14.19 -4.28 7.41
N SER A 485 13.68 -3.16 6.91
CA SER A 485 12.92 -2.19 7.70
C SER A 485 11.43 -2.43 7.55
N ILE A 486 10.63 -2.15 8.60
CA ILE A 486 9.18 -2.34 8.56
C ILE A 486 8.56 -1.41 7.52
N GLY A 487 7.84 -1.98 6.57
CA GLY A 487 7.03 -1.22 5.63
C GLY A 487 5.66 -0.90 6.22
N GLY A 488 5.20 0.34 6.07
CA GLY A 488 3.93 0.83 6.61
C GLY A 488 4.11 1.98 7.61
N PRO A 489 4.86 1.83 8.72
CA PRO A 489 4.92 2.83 9.79
C PRO A 489 5.88 4.01 9.48
N ALA A 490 5.64 4.72 8.37
CA ALA A 490 6.50 5.81 7.92
C ALA A 490 6.43 7.08 8.77
N ALA A 491 5.26 7.40 9.32
CA ALA A 491 5.08 8.53 10.22
C ALA A 491 5.78 8.28 11.56
N LEU A 492 5.64 7.06 12.10
CA LEU A 492 6.31 6.64 13.33
C LEU A 492 7.83 6.72 13.21
N LEU A 493 8.41 6.16 12.14
CA LEU A 493 9.85 6.21 11.90
C LEU A 493 10.37 7.64 11.80
N ALA A 494 9.62 8.52 11.12
CA ALA A 494 9.98 9.93 11.00
C ALA A 494 9.95 10.66 12.35
N GLN A 495 8.93 10.41 13.17
CA GLN A 495 8.75 11.08 14.46
C GLN A 495 9.72 10.56 15.52
N GLU A 496 9.90 9.24 15.62
CA GLU A 496 10.61 8.63 16.75
C GLU A 496 12.08 8.32 16.46
N ASN A 497 12.40 7.92 15.23
CA ASN A 497 13.72 7.37 14.93
C ASN A 497 14.63 8.29 14.12
N ILE A 498 14.10 9.17 13.27
CA ILE A 498 14.91 10.07 12.43
C ILE A 498 15.07 11.40 13.14
N LYS A 499 16.32 11.77 13.47
CA LYS A 499 16.64 12.98 14.26
C LYS A 499 17.06 14.16 13.41
N SER A 500 17.61 13.92 12.22
CA SER A 500 17.98 14.96 11.26
C SER A 500 18.00 14.41 9.83
N ILE A 501 17.84 15.31 8.87
CA ILE A 501 17.97 15.03 7.43
C ILE A 501 18.72 16.17 6.74
N GLU A 502 19.63 15.82 5.84
CA GLU A 502 20.43 16.74 5.05
C GLU A 502 20.50 16.21 3.61
N CYS A 503 20.27 17.06 2.60
CA CYS A 503 20.49 16.70 1.21
C CYS A 503 22.00 16.74 0.89
N VAL A 504 22.54 15.60 0.42
CA VAL A 504 23.97 15.45 0.14
C VAL A 504 24.27 15.66 -1.34
N GLU A 505 23.44 15.11 -2.22
CA GLU A 505 23.69 15.16 -3.67
C GLU A 505 22.36 15.07 -4.45
N TYR A 506 22.32 15.63 -5.65
CA TYR A 506 21.18 15.61 -6.57
C TYR A 506 19.88 16.26 -6.01
N PRO A 507 19.93 17.48 -5.44
CA PRO A 507 18.75 18.12 -4.84
C PRO A 507 17.61 18.33 -5.85
N GLU A 508 17.90 18.44 -7.14
CA GLU A 508 16.94 18.57 -8.23
C GLU A 508 15.99 17.35 -8.35
N LEU A 509 16.42 16.18 -7.84
CA LEU A 509 15.62 14.96 -7.86
C LEU A 509 14.56 14.89 -6.75
N GLY A 510 14.53 15.88 -5.83
CA GLY A 510 13.55 15.92 -4.75
C GLY A 510 13.60 14.66 -3.89
N MET A 511 12.51 13.89 -3.83
CA MET A 511 12.47 12.64 -3.03
C MET A 511 13.43 11.55 -3.50
N GLU A 512 13.97 11.66 -4.71
CA GLU A 512 14.97 10.76 -5.29
C GLU A 512 16.42 11.26 -5.10
N ALA A 513 16.59 12.41 -4.44
CA ALA A 513 17.91 12.94 -4.07
C ALA A 513 18.64 11.98 -3.12
N VAL A 514 19.93 12.18 -2.96
CA VAL A 514 20.70 11.51 -1.93
C VAL A 514 20.61 12.32 -0.64
N TRP A 515 20.12 11.68 0.41
CA TRP A 515 20.00 12.29 1.73
C TRP A 515 20.91 11.61 2.74
N LYS A 516 21.34 12.35 3.72
CA LYS A 516 22.00 11.85 4.93
C LYS A 516 21.05 12.06 6.10
N ILE A 517 20.75 10.98 6.82
CA ILE A 517 19.91 11.02 8.02
C ILE A 517 20.69 10.54 9.23
N ARG A 518 20.38 11.10 10.39
CA ARG A 518 20.80 10.56 11.67
C ARG A 518 19.63 9.86 12.33
N VAL A 519 19.87 8.65 12.79
CA VAL A 519 18.84 7.82 13.42
C VAL A 519 19.22 7.41 14.84
N GLU A 520 18.19 7.21 15.67
CA GLU A 520 18.26 6.61 16.99
C GLU A 520 17.19 5.52 17.10
N ASN A 521 17.60 4.36 17.62
CA ASN A 521 16.74 3.19 17.79
C ASN A 521 15.96 2.82 16.52
N PHE A 522 16.58 2.93 15.35
CA PHE A 522 15.92 2.63 14.08
C PHE A 522 15.77 1.11 13.92
N PRO A 523 14.53 0.59 13.83
CA PRO A 523 14.27 -0.83 13.83
C PRO A 523 14.59 -1.49 12.48
N ALA A 524 15.33 -2.60 12.53
CA ALA A 524 15.62 -3.40 11.35
C ALA A 524 15.78 -4.89 11.71
N PHE A 525 15.79 -5.75 10.68
CA PHE A 525 15.98 -7.19 10.79
C PHE A 525 17.08 -7.64 9.84
N ILE A 526 17.97 -8.52 10.26
CA ILE A 526 18.95 -9.13 9.35
C ILE A 526 18.21 -10.10 8.44
N LEU A 527 18.13 -9.81 7.14
CA LEU A 527 17.42 -10.63 6.15
C LEU A 527 18.34 -11.41 5.24
N VAL A 528 19.50 -10.82 4.85
CA VAL A 528 20.57 -11.52 4.14
C VAL A 528 21.88 -11.17 4.83
N ASP A 529 22.71 -12.18 5.10
CA ASP A 529 23.98 -12.03 5.77
C ASP A 529 25.19 -12.29 4.84
N ASP A 530 26.38 -12.02 5.38
CA ASP A 530 27.68 -12.23 4.73
C ASP A 530 28.06 -13.71 4.53
N LYS A 531 27.24 -14.63 5.02
CA LYS A 531 27.43 -16.08 4.89
C LYS A 531 26.56 -16.70 3.80
N GLY A 532 25.75 -15.88 3.13
CA GLY A 532 24.80 -16.34 2.10
C GLY A 532 23.50 -16.89 2.64
N ASN A 533 23.16 -16.63 3.92
CA ASN A 533 21.87 -16.95 4.45
C ASN A 533 20.83 -15.92 4.02
N ASP A 534 19.65 -16.39 3.62
CA ASP A 534 18.52 -15.57 3.21
C ASP A 534 17.29 -15.98 4.04
N PHE A 535 16.78 -15.05 4.83
CA PHE A 535 15.64 -15.25 5.72
C PHE A 535 14.42 -15.81 5.00
N PHE A 536 14.07 -15.23 3.84
CA PHE A 536 12.87 -15.65 3.10
C PHE A 536 12.98 -17.06 2.52
N LYS A 537 14.20 -17.53 2.21
CA LYS A 537 14.44 -18.90 1.75
C LYS A 537 14.42 -19.92 2.87
N GLN A 538 14.68 -19.48 4.10
CA GLN A 538 14.64 -20.34 5.29
C GLN A 538 13.24 -20.44 5.91
N LEU A 539 12.29 -19.60 5.49
CA LEU A 539 10.92 -19.65 5.98
C LEU A 539 10.28 -20.97 5.61
N LYS A 540 9.72 -21.63 6.62
CA LYS A 540 8.91 -22.84 6.45
C LYS A 540 7.43 -22.49 6.55
N PRO A 541 6.57 -23.17 5.77
CA PRO A 541 5.14 -23.12 6.01
C PRO A 541 4.86 -23.43 7.48
N ARG A 542 3.91 -22.72 8.06
CA ARG A 542 3.43 -23.07 9.40
C ARG A 542 2.85 -24.47 9.29
N CYS A 543 3.44 -25.43 9.99
CA CYS A 543 2.99 -26.81 9.95
C CYS A 543 1.50 -26.84 10.30
N ALA A 544 0.69 -27.36 9.41
CA ALA A 544 -0.55 -27.98 9.81
C ALA A 544 -0.16 -29.18 10.70
N CYS A 545 -0.06 -28.97 11.98
CA CYS A 545 -0.13 -30.07 12.94
C CYS A 545 -1.54 -30.63 12.85
N LYS A 546 -1.73 -31.58 11.96
CA LYS A 546 -2.83 -32.54 11.99
C LYS A 546 -2.29 -33.88 12.49
#